data_3d5b6c156cb83e4a422895c5836e162d
#
_entry.id   3d5b6c156cb83e4a422895c5836e162d
#
_cell.length_a   1.000
_cell.length_b   1.000
_cell.length_c   1.000
_cell.angle_alpha   90.00
_cell.angle_beta   90.00
_cell.angle_gamma   90.00
#
_symmetry.space_group_name_H-M   'P 1'
#
loop_
_entity.id
_entity.type
_entity.pdbx_description
1 polymer ?
#
loop_
_entity_poly.entity_id
_entity_poly.type
_entity_poly.pdbx_seq_one_letter_code
_entity_poly.pdbx_strand_id
1 'polypeptide(L)'
;MARHGFLLAAGAALLTVGLLACSDSSSLDSTSDELTAAQADSLAEVITQDADELVAASEFNSTNAVALRHHVRIIPHFFPGPPPCDPAISPDPLSNSDSDAIPDSARFDFTGCSFTRGPFDLSVGGTIDLIDPSPTVPEFAVRLVFNDFGRTWTNTQTNRTRSVIHNGTRQISANSDELDHSITNFLTEYTFASGATATHVRNWTGHFDAEVPGSIVLDSPLPSGYWSFAGSSTWTKGARTWGVQTTTTTALHYDPACSVAPRFTSGQLMLTVTRNGHIVNVTIDFTGCGQYTVTRPIPTA
;
A
#
# COMPACT_ATOMS: atom_id res chain seq x y z
N MET A 1 -3.78 50.23 -18.97
CA MET A 1 -4.41 49.12 -18.20
C MET A 1 -4.22 47.83 -18.99
N ALA A 2 -3.16 47.09 -18.73
CA ALA A 2 -2.84 45.82 -19.39
C ALA A 2 -3.05 44.71 -18.37
N ARG A 3 -4.03 43.83 -18.61
CA ARG A 3 -4.30 42.59 -17.82
C ARG A 3 -3.35 41.50 -18.29
N HIS A 4 -2.42 41.12 -17.47
CA HIS A 4 -1.59 39.92 -17.66
C HIS A 4 -2.39 38.72 -17.16
N GLY A 5 -2.86 37.89 -18.09
CA GLY A 5 -3.42 36.57 -17.79
C GLY A 5 -2.28 35.60 -17.46
N PHE A 6 -2.22 35.13 -16.22
CA PHE A 6 -1.38 34.01 -15.82
C PHE A 6 -2.07 32.69 -16.23
N LEU A 7 -1.54 32.04 -17.26
CA LEU A 7 -1.88 30.66 -17.59
C LEU A 7 -1.16 29.74 -16.62
N LEU A 8 -1.87 29.24 -15.62
CA LEU A 8 -1.45 28.10 -14.81
C LEU A 8 -1.59 26.81 -15.64
N ALA A 9 -0.49 26.37 -16.23
CA ALA A 9 -0.37 25.04 -16.77
C ALA A 9 -0.30 24.04 -15.59
N ALA A 10 -1.44 23.50 -15.21
CA ALA A 10 -1.49 22.37 -14.28
C ALA A 10 -0.98 21.12 -15.03
N GLY A 11 0.29 20.79 -14.81
CA GLY A 11 0.89 19.53 -15.23
C GLY A 11 0.20 18.38 -14.49
N ALA A 12 -0.76 17.74 -15.15
CA ALA A 12 -1.26 16.44 -14.72
C ALA A 12 -0.17 15.40 -15.01
N ALA A 13 0.75 15.18 -14.08
CA ALA A 13 1.60 14.01 -14.07
C ALA A 13 0.68 12.81 -13.81
N LEU A 14 0.29 12.11 -14.87
CA LEU A 14 -0.36 10.81 -14.80
C LEU A 14 0.65 9.82 -14.21
N LEU A 15 0.58 9.61 -12.92
CA LEU A 15 1.18 8.46 -12.24
C LEU A 15 0.40 7.19 -12.65
N THR A 16 0.73 6.65 -13.83
CA THR A 16 0.21 5.37 -14.33
C THR A 16 1.12 4.19 -13.98
N VAL A 17 2.03 4.34 -13.03
CA VAL A 17 3.16 3.42 -12.81
C VAL A 17 2.73 2.13 -12.12
N GLY A 18 1.75 2.14 -11.22
CA GLY A 18 1.33 0.94 -10.47
C GLY A 18 0.67 -0.18 -11.28
N LEU A 19 0.36 0.04 -12.58
CA LEU A 19 -0.30 -0.97 -13.42
C LEU A 19 0.68 -1.76 -14.30
N LEU A 20 1.94 -1.35 -14.42
CA LEU A 20 2.90 -1.99 -15.32
C LEU A 20 3.39 -3.34 -14.81
N ALA A 21 3.57 -3.50 -13.51
CA ALA A 21 3.94 -4.79 -12.92
C ALA A 21 2.85 -5.86 -13.09
N CYS A 22 1.58 -5.43 -13.25
CA CYS A 22 0.41 -6.28 -13.44
C CYS A 22 -0.17 -6.23 -14.86
N SER A 23 0.49 -5.61 -15.83
CA SER A 23 0.02 -5.63 -17.23
C SER A 23 0.16 -7.04 -17.82
N ASP A 24 -0.70 -7.40 -18.76
CA ASP A 24 -0.61 -8.67 -19.50
C ASP A 24 0.72 -8.84 -20.25
N SER A 25 1.49 -7.76 -20.43
CA SER A 25 2.80 -7.71 -21.10
C SER A 25 3.96 -7.50 -20.13
N SER A 26 3.83 -7.84 -18.84
CA SER A 26 4.91 -7.64 -17.87
C SER A 26 6.17 -8.44 -18.27
N SER A 27 7.33 -7.84 -18.07
CA SER A 27 8.65 -8.44 -18.27
C SER A 27 8.86 -9.74 -17.44
N LEU A 28 7.98 -10.00 -16.48
CA LEU A 28 7.93 -11.23 -15.67
C LEU A 28 7.46 -12.47 -16.47
N ASP A 29 7.05 -12.30 -17.71
CA ASP A 29 6.52 -13.38 -18.57
C ASP A 29 7.60 -14.23 -19.28
N SER A 30 8.90 -13.99 -19.02
CA SER A 30 9.98 -14.78 -19.63
C SER A 30 9.97 -16.23 -19.13
N THR A 31 10.26 -17.17 -20.02
CA THR A 31 10.37 -18.61 -19.69
C THR A 31 11.71 -18.99 -19.08
N SER A 32 12.69 -18.08 -19.01
CA SER A 32 13.99 -18.35 -18.41
C SER A 32 13.90 -18.42 -16.87
N ASP A 33 14.64 -19.31 -16.27
CA ASP A 33 14.73 -19.45 -14.80
C ASP A 33 15.55 -18.31 -14.17
N GLU A 34 16.33 -17.59 -14.97
CA GLU A 34 17.14 -16.45 -14.51
C GLU A 34 16.31 -15.18 -14.43
N LEU A 35 16.51 -14.41 -13.35
CA LEU A 35 15.93 -13.09 -13.18
C LEU A 35 16.64 -12.07 -14.09
N THR A 36 15.95 -11.59 -15.11
CA THR A 36 16.49 -10.53 -15.98
C THR A 36 16.59 -9.18 -15.26
N ALA A 37 17.36 -8.24 -15.78
CA ALA A 37 17.43 -6.87 -15.23
C ALA A 37 16.04 -6.22 -15.17
N ALA A 38 15.26 -6.28 -16.25
CA ALA A 38 13.92 -5.71 -16.29
C ALA A 38 12.95 -6.34 -15.29
N GLN A 39 13.11 -7.64 -14.96
CA GLN A 39 12.34 -8.31 -13.93
C GLN A 39 12.76 -7.85 -12.53
N ALA A 40 14.07 -7.66 -12.28
CA ALA A 40 14.57 -7.15 -11.02
C ALA A 40 14.08 -5.71 -10.79
N ASP A 41 14.12 -4.86 -11.80
CA ASP A 41 13.58 -3.49 -11.76
C ASP A 41 12.08 -3.49 -11.44
N SER A 42 11.29 -4.35 -12.10
CA SER A 42 9.85 -4.47 -11.86
C SER A 42 9.53 -4.98 -10.46
N LEU A 43 10.31 -5.91 -9.92
CA LEU A 43 10.17 -6.39 -8.53
C LEU A 43 10.54 -5.30 -7.53
N ALA A 44 11.63 -4.58 -7.77
CA ALA A 44 12.04 -3.47 -6.93
C ALA A 44 10.97 -2.38 -6.88
N GLU A 45 10.35 -2.06 -8.02
CA GLU A 45 9.24 -1.11 -8.08
C GLU A 45 8.06 -1.57 -7.22
N VAL A 46 7.63 -2.83 -7.32
CA VAL A 46 6.54 -3.38 -6.50
C VAL A 46 6.89 -3.34 -5.01
N ILE A 47 8.09 -3.76 -4.62
CA ILE A 47 8.51 -3.79 -3.22
C ILE A 47 8.64 -2.38 -2.64
N THR A 48 9.14 -1.42 -3.41
CA THR A 48 9.19 -0.01 -2.98
C THR A 48 7.80 0.59 -2.81
N GLN A 49 6.85 0.22 -3.66
CA GLN A 49 5.44 0.60 -3.51
C GLN A 49 4.81 -0.06 -2.28
N ASP A 50 5.07 -1.34 -2.02
CA ASP A 50 4.60 -2.03 -0.80
C ASP A 50 5.14 -1.35 0.46
N ALA A 51 6.42 -0.94 0.49
CA ALA A 51 7.02 -0.22 1.60
C ALA A 51 6.38 1.19 1.77
N ASP A 52 6.20 1.95 0.69
CA ASP A 52 5.56 3.27 0.75
C ASP A 52 4.07 3.16 1.12
N GLU A 53 3.38 2.09 0.73
CA GLU A 53 2.01 1.81 1.16
C GLU A 53 1.93 1.56 2.67
N LEU A 54 2.89 0.84 3.26
CA LEU A 54 2.99 0.67 4.72
C LEU A 54 3.17 2.01 5.43
N VAL A 55 4.07 2.86 4.94
CA VAL A 55 4.28 4.21 5.47
C VAL A 55 3.00 5.03 5.37
N ALA A 56 2.37 5.09 4.20
CA ALA A 56 1.13 5.84 3.99
C ALA A 56 -0.01 5.34 4.88
N ALA A 57 -0.08 4.03 5.11
CA ALA A 57 -1.05 3.44 6.01
C ALA A 57 -0.78 3.77 7.49
N SER A 58 0.46 4.08 7.82
CA SER A 58 0.88 4.45 9.19
C SER A 58 0.69 5.95 9.49
N GLU A 59 0.48 6.78 8.48
CA GLU A 59 0.09 8.19 8.64
C GLU A 59 -1.37 8.29 9.11
N PHE A 60 -1.61 7.87 10.34
CA PHE A 60 -2.94 7.76 10.92
C PHE A 60 -3.42 9.11 11.46
N ASN A 61 -4.31 9.77 10.73
CA ASN A 61 -5.01 10.97 11.19
C ASN A 61 -6.36 10.56 11.76
N SER A 62 -6.47 10.41 13.08
CA SER A 62 -7.64 9.83 13.73
C SER A 62 -8.39 10.77 14.66
N THR A 63 -8.96 11.86 14.24
CA THR A 63 -9.85 12.58 15.16
C THR A 63 -11.33 12.21 15.05
N ASN A 64 -11.70 11.31 14.17
CA ASN A 64 -13.12 10.92 14.04
C ASN A 64 -13.26 9.61 13.23
N ALA A 65 -14.36 8.86 13.44
CA ALA A 65 -14.84 7.87 12.48
C ALA A 65 -14.92 8.41 11.03
N VAL A 66 -14.92 9.74 10.86
CA VAL A 66 -14.75 10.47 9.61
C VAL A 66 -13.31 10.37 9.09
N ALA A 67 -12.29 10.33 9.95
CA ALA A 67 -10.90 10.11 9.53
C ALA A 67 -10.67 8.67 9.08
N LEU A 68 -11.33 7.69 9.65
CA LEU A 68 -11.40 6.33 9.12
C LEU A 68 -11.98 6.29 7.70
N ARG A 69 -12.87 7.19 7.33
CA ARG A 69 -13.26 7.45 5.94
C ARG A 69 -12.07 7.89 5.08
N HIS A 70 -11.05 8.51 5.67
CA HIS A 70 -9.81 8.86 4.98
C HIS A 70 -8.82 7.69 4.93
N HIS A 71 -8.81 6.79 5.92
CA HIS A 71 -7.98 5.56 5.85
C HIS A 71 -8.53 4.53 4.87
N VAL A 72 -9.82 4.49 4.66
CA VAL A 72 -10.38 3.81 3.49
C VAL A 72 -9.88 4.46 2.18
N ARG A 73 -9.35 5.69 2.24
CA ARG A 73 -8.54 6.31 1.18
C ARG A 73 -7.12 5.71 1.04
N ILE A 74 -6.66 4.87 1.93
CA ILE A 74 -5.36 4.18 1.85
C ILE A 74 -5.31 3.15 0.70
N ILE A 75 -6.30 3.14 -0.15
CA ILE A 75 -6.15 2.60 -1.49
C ILE A 75 -6.12 3.81 -2.47
N PRO A 76 -5.13 4.74 -2.35
CA PRO A 76 -5.19 6.06 -2.99
C PRO A 76 -4.86 6.05 -4.45
N HIS A 77 -4.25 5.01 -4.98
CA HIS A 77 -3.66 5.10 -6.30
C HIS A 77 -4.62 4.88 -7.47
N PHE A 78 -5.91 4.64 -7.22
CA PHE A 78 -6.85 4.36 -8.31
C PHE A 78 -7.91 5.43 -8.56
N PHE A 79 -8.09 6.41 -7.64
CA PHE A 79 -9.09 7.48 -7.87
C PHE A 79 -8.63 8.82 -7.32
N PRO A 80 -8.57 9.86 -8.17
CA PRO A 80 -8.54 11.24 -7.68
C PRO A 80 -9.95 11.58 -7.15
N GLY A 81 -10.10 11.64 -5.83
CA GLY A 81 -11.32 12.07 -5.16
C GLY A 81 -11.84 11.10 -4.08
N PRO A 82 -12.73 11.56 -3.20
CA PRO A 82 -13.35 10.72 -2.20
C PRO A 82 -14.16 9.60 -2.86
N PRO A 83 -14.31 8.43 -2.20
CA PRO A 83 -15.23 7.42 -2.68
C PRO A 83 -16.63 8.04 -2.76
N PRO A 84 -17.39 7.78 -3.82
CA PRO A 84 -18.67 8.42 -4.06
C PRO A 84 -19.79 7.91 -3.16
N CYS A 85 -19.50 6.98 -2.25
CA CYS A 85 -20.43 6.40 -1.31
C CYS A 85 -19.79 6.23 0.06
N ASP A 86 -20.56 6.53 1.10
CA ASP A 86 -20.18 6.28 2.48
C ASP A 86 -20.51 4.82 2.83
N PRO A 87 -19.59 4.09 3.50
CA PRO A 87 -19.90 2.77 4.03
C PRO A 87 -20.95 2.86 5.14
N ALA A 88 -21.75 1.82 5.30
CA ALA A 88 -22.51 1.65 6.53
C ALA A 88 -21.55 1.34 7.68
N ILE A 89 -21.73 2.04 8.82
CA ILE A 89 -20.88 1.87 9.99
C ILE A 89 -21.69 1.22 11.10
N SER A 90 -21.14 0.21 11.76
CA SER A 90 -21.76 -0.48 12.90
C SER A 90 -20.71 -0.86 13.97
N PRO A 91 -21.07 -0.83 15.28
CA PRO A 91 -22.31 -0.29 15.83
C PRO A 91 -22.43 1.22 15.66
N ASP A 92 -23.63 1.77 15.81
CA ASP A 92 -23.86 3.21 15.88
C ASP A 92 -24.75 3.48 17.10
N PRO A 93 -24.27 4.24 18.12
CA PRO A 93 -22.96 4.89 18.20
C PRO A 93 -21.79 3.91 18.44
N LEU A 94 -20.58 4.35 18.09
CA LEU A 94 -19.35 3.63 18.40
C LEU A 94 -19.05 3.70 19.90
N SER A 95 -18.55 2.60 20.48
CA SER A 95 -18.02 2.58 21.84
C SER A 95 -16.52 2.85 21.84
N ASN A 96 -16.02 3.49 22.90
CA ASN A 96 -14.62 3.71 23.18
C ASN A 96 -14.46 3.67 24.71
N SER A 97 -13.99 2.55 25.24
CA SER A 97 -14.02 2.23 26.67
C SER A 97 -12.90 2.90 27.47
N ASP A 98 -11.78 3.20 26.84
CA ASP A 98 -10.59 3.81 27.46
C ASP A 98 -10.42 5.30 27.13
N SER A 99 -11.27 5.81 26.26
CA SER A 99 -11.28 7.22 25.85
C SER A 99 -10.04 7.68 25.08
N ASP A 100 -9.37 6.74 24.41
CA ASP A 100 -8.37 7.07 23.41
C ASP A 100 -9.02 7.51 22.09
N ALA A 101 -8.30 7.63 21.00
CA ALA A 101 -8.85 8.04 19.72
C ALA A 101 -9.44 6.87 18.90
N ILE A 102 -9.32 5.62 19.36
CA ILE A 102 -9.71 4.41 18.64
C ILE A 102 -10.99 3.82 19.27
N PRO A 103 -12.07 3.58 18.49
CA PRO A 103 -13.23 2.89 19.02
C PRO A 103 -12.91 1.42 19.31
N ASP A 104 -13.53 0.84 20.35
CA ASP A 104 -13.35 -0.57 20.75
C ASP A 104 -13.49 -1.51 19.53
N SER A 105 -14.48 -1.23 18.67
CA SER A 105 -14.64 -1.87 17.37
C SER A 105 -15.55 -1.04 16.45
N ALA A 106 -15.30 -1.15 15.14
CA ALA A 106 -16.19 -0.61 14.10
C ALA A 106 -16.13 -1.49 12.86
N ARG A 107 -17.27 -1.77 12.25
CA ARG A 107 -17.35 -2.39 10.91
C ARG A 107 -17.76 -1.36 9.90
N PHE A 108 -17.02 -1.29 8.80
CA PHE A 108 -17.32 -0.51 7.61
C PHE A 108 -17.79 -1.46 6.52
N ASP A 109 -19.05 -1.37 6.13
CA ASP A 109 -19.66 -2.20 5.10
C ASP A 109 -19.86 -1.38 3.82
N PHE A 110 -19.22 -1.81 2.73
CA PHE A 110 -19.25 -1.17 1.43
C PHE A 110 -20.22 -1.86 0.46
N THR A 111 -21.06 -2.78 0.96
CA THR A 111 -22.02 -3.49 0.12
C THR A 111 -22.97 -2.50 -0.55
N GLY A 112 -23.13 -2.63 -1.86
CA GLY A 112 -24.01 -1.77 -2.66
C GLY A 112 -23.40 -0.43 -3.08
N CYS A 113 -22.14 -0.17 -2.74
CA CYS A 113 -21.43 1.02 -3.18
C CYS A 113 -21.09 0.92 -4.67
N SER A 114 -21.80 1.67 -5.52
CA SER A 114 -21.53 1.69 -6.96
C SER A 114 -21.79 3.07 -7.57
N PHE A 115 -21.06 3.39 -8.64
CA PHE A 115 -21.26 4.62 -9.41
C PHE A 115 -20.71 4.49 -10.82
N THR A 116 -21.24 5.31 -11.73
CA THR A 116 -20.82 5.35 -13.13
C THR A 116 -20.01 6.62 -13.37
N ARG A 117 -18.86 6.48 -14.04
CA ARG A 117 -18.03 7.60 -14.49
C ARG A 117 -17.62 7.40 -15.95
N GLY A 118 -18.22 8.15 -16.84
CA GLY A 118 -18.01 7.99 -18.28
C GLY A 118 -18.38 6.58 -18.74
N PRO A 119 -17.50 5.86 -19.44
CA PRO A 119 -17.79 4.51 -19.90
C PRO A 119 -17.48 3.42 -18.82
N PHE A 120 -17.28 3.79 -17.57
CA PHE A 120 -16.91 2.86 -16.52
C PHE A 120 -17.96 2.82 -15.43
N ASP A 121 -18.45 1.62 -15.13
CA ASP A 121 -19.14 1.31 -13.90
C ASP A 121 -18.12 0.84 -12.87
N LEU A 122 -18.16 1.46 -11.70
CA LEU A 122 -17.32 1.12 -10.56
C LEU A 122 -18.19 0.61 -9.43
N SER A 123 -17.81 -0.50 -8.82
CA SER A 123 -18.33 -0.96 -7.54
C SER A 123 -17.21 -1.11 -6.52
N VAL A 124 -17.54 -0.82 -5.27
CA VAL A 124 -16.73 -1.13 -4.09
C VAL A 124 -17.56 -2.09 -3.25
N GLY A 125 -16.93 -3.11 -2.70
CA GLY A 125 -17.63 -4.12 -1.88
C GLY A 125 -16.74 -4.67 -0.77
N GLY A 126 -17.32 -5.57 0.01
CA GLY A 126 -16.67 -6.17 1.18
C GLY A 126 -16.75 -5.31 2.42
N THR A 127 -16.05 -5.75 3.47
CA THR A 127 -16.04 -5.06 4.76
C THR A 127 -14.60 -4.83 5.26
N ILE A 128 -14.47 -3.80 6.11
CA ILE A 128 -13.26 -3.57 6.92
C ILE A 128 -13.73 -3.54 8.37
N ASP A 129 -13.22 -4.46 9.19
CA ASP A 129 -13.40 -4.41 10.63
C ASP A 129 -12.21 -3.68 11.24
N LEU A 130 -12.48 -2.60 11.98
CA LEU A 130 -11.54 -1.94 12.85
C LEU A 130 -11.73 -2.49 14.26
N ILE A 131 -10.66 -2.83 14.91
CA ILE A 131 -10.64 -3.39 16.26
C ILE A 131 -9.53 -2.70 17.04
N ASP A 132 -9.85 -2.18 18.21
CA ASP A 132 -8.85 -1.82 19.20
C ASP A 132 -8.34 -3.10 19.86
N PRO A 133 -7.03 -3.42 19.78
CA PRO A 133 -6.48 -4.61 20.42
C PRO A 133 -6.44 -4.53 21.95
N SER A 134 -6.50 -3.33 22.52
CA SER A 134 -6.33 -3.05 23.95
C SER A 134 -7.44 -2.13 24.52
N PRO A 135 -8.73 -2.44 24.37
CA PRO A 135 -9.85 -1.51 24.59
C PRO A 135 -10.05 -1.05 26.07
N THR A 136 -9.10 -1.34 26.95
CA THR A 136 -9.10 -0.92 28.35
C THR A 136 -7.82 -0.19 28.75
N VAL A 137 -6.91 0.04 27.79
CA VAL A 137 -5.61 0.69 28.00
C VAL A 137 -5.49 1.81 26.97
N PRO A 138 -5.42 3.09 27.40
CA PRO A 138 -5.36 4.21 26.46
C PRO A 138 -3.98 4.27 25.77
N GLU A 139 -3.83 3.46 24.75
CA GLU A 139 -2.64 3.40 23.89
C GLU A 139 -3.08 3.44 22.42
N PHE A 140 -2.27 4.03 21.56
CA PHE A 140 -2.57 3.97 20.15
C PHE A 140 -2.25 2.58 19.59
N ALA A 141 -3.29 1.79 19.39
CA ALA A 141 -3.21 0.51 18.69
C ALA A 141 -4.49 0.29 17.86
N VAL A 142 -4.34 -0.13 16.61
CA VAL A 142 -5.47 -0.44 15.73
C VAL A 142 -5.18 -1.68 14.89
N ARG A 143 -6.18 -2.56 14.80
CA ARG A 143 -6.17 -3.71 13.92
C ARG A 143 -7.30 -3.58 12.89
N LEU A 144 -6.94 -3.67 11.62
CA LEU A 144 -7.85 -3.63 10.48
C LEU A 144 -7.92 -5.03 9.86
N VAL A 145 -9.13 -5.59 9.76
CA VAL A 145 -9.37 -6.88 9.10
C VAL A 145 -10.16 -6.62 7.82
N PHE A 146 -9.58 -6.95 6.69
CA PHE A 146 -10.17 -6.80 5.37
C PHE A 146 -10.84 -8.11 4.97
N ASN A 147 -12.15 -8.06 4.65
CA ASN A 147 -12.92 -9.21 4.25
C ASN A 147 -13.56 -8.91 2.87
N ASP A 148 -12.99 -9.50 1.83
CA ASP A 148 -13.39 -9.31 0.43
C ASP A 148 -13.50 -7.83 0.03
N PHE A 149 -12.74 -6.97 0.73
CA PHE A 149 -12.74 -5.54 0.45
C PHE A 149 -12.07 -5.26 -0.87
N GLY A 150 -12.83 -4.72 -1.81
CA GLY A 150 -12.26 -4.54 -3.14
C GLY A 150 -13.07 -3.63 -4.05
N ARG A 151 -12.56 -3.52 -5.26
CA ARG A 151 -13.11 -2.67 -6.32
C ARG A 151 -13.19 -3.45 -7.61
N THR A 152 -14.27 -3.19 -8.33
CA THR A 152 -14.51 -3.76 -9.66
C THR A 152 -14.81 -2.62 -10.63
N TRP A 153 -14.16 -2.62 -11.77
CA TRP A 153 -14.39 -1.69 -12.88
C TRP A 153 -14.88 -2.46 -14.10
N THR A 154 -16.01 -2.06 -14.62
CA THR A 154 -16.54 -2.59 -15.87
C THR A 154 -16.59 -1.48 -16.91
N ASN A 155 -15.89 -1.67 -18.02
CA ASN A 155 -16.03 -0.79 -19.17
C ASN A 155 -17.31 -1.19 -19.91
N THR A 156 -18.33 -0.33 -19.90
CA THR A 156 -19.67 -0.61 -20.46
C THR A 156 -19.70 -0.72 -21.98
N GLN A 157 -18.69 -0.13 -22.66
CA GLN A 157 -18.57 -0.19 -24.12
C GLN A 157 -17.94 -1.50 -24.61
N THR A 158 -16.96 -2.02 -23.84
CA THR A 158 -16.23 -3.25 -24.20
C THR A 158 -16.64 -4.46 -23.38
N ASN A 159 -17.46 -4.27 -22.37
CA ASN A 159 -17.88 -5.28 -21.38
C ASN A 159 -16.67 -5.99 -20.72
N ARG A 160 -15.57 -5.27 -20.55
CA ARG A 160 -14.36 -5.78 -19.90
C ARG A 160 -14.35 -5.35 -18.45
N THR A 161 -14.13 -6.32 -17.57
CA THR A 161 -14.09 -6.10 -16.12
C THR A 161 -12.66 -6.29 -15.60
N ARG A 162 -12.29 -5.46 -14.61
CA ARG A 162 -11.09 -5.60 -13.79
C ARG A 162 -11.51 -5.55 -12.34
N SER A 163 -10.81 -6.29 -11.48
CA SER A 163 -11.04 -6.20 -10.03
C SER A 163 -9.75 -6.30 -9.25
N VAL A 164 -9.77 -5.70 -8.05
CA VAL A 164 -8.75 -5.86 -7.01
C VAL A 164 -9.49 -6.10 -5.71
N ILE A 165 -9.22 -7.23 -5.06
CA ILE A 165 -9.87 -7.65 -3.82
C ILE A 165 -8.80 -7.93 -2.77
N HIS A 166 -9.02 -7.46 -1.55
CA HIS A 166 -8.11 -7.60 -0.42
C HIS A 166 -8.73 -8.42 0.69
N ASN A 167 -7.97 -9.37 1.21
CA ASN A 167 -8.25 -10.14 2.41
C ASN A 167 -7.03 -10.16 3.31
N GLY A 168 -7.19 -10.09 4.63
CA GLY A 168 -6.08 -10.16 5.57
C GLY A 168 -6.13 -9.11 6.66
N THR A 169 -5.06 -9.01 7.42
CA THR A 169 -4.99 -8.17 8.60
C THR A 169 -3.84 -7.19 8.54
N ARG A 170 -4.09 -5.96 8.98
CA ARG A 170 -3.08 -4.95 9.30
C ARG A 170 -3.21 -4.57 10.77
N GLN A 171 -2.10 -4.36 11.43
CA GLN A 171 -2.07 -3.83 12.79
C GLN A 171 -1.01 -2.74 12.87
N ILE A 172 -1.38 -1.64 13.52
CA ILE A 172 -0.53 -0.49 13.75
C ILE A 172 -0.59 -0.20 15.25
N SER A 173 0.57 0.03 15.86
CA SER A 173 0.67 0.54 17.23
C SER A 173 1.76 1.60 17.27
N ALA A 174 1.60 2.61 18.13
CA ALA A 174 2.56 3.68 18.25
C ALA A 174 2.60 4.26 19.66
N ASN A 175 3.75 4.80 20.01
CA ASN A 175 3.94 5.72 21.11
C ASN A 175 4.51 7.05 20.56
N SER A 176 5.01 7.92 21.41
CA SER A 176 5.56 9.22 20.99
C SER A 176 6.86 9.12 20.18
N ASP A 177 7.55 8.00 20.24
CA ASP A 177 8.91 7.81 19.70
C ASP A 177 8.96 6.82 18.55
N GLU A 178 8.10 5.78 18.60
CA GLU A 178 8.17 4.61 17.76
C GLU A 178 6.78 4.23 17.21
N LEU A 179 6.77 3.60 16.05
CA LEU A 179 5.57 3.02 15.47
C LEU A 179 5.88 1.64 14.87
N ASP A 180 5.03 0.67 15.19
CA ASP A 180 5.05 -0.64 14.58
C ASP A 180 3.87 -0.82 13.62
N HIS A 181 4.14 -1.38 12.45
CA HIS A 181 3.12 -1.75 11.48
C HIS A 181 3.35 -3.18 11.00
N SER A 182 2.35 -4.01 11.12
CA SER A 182 2.40 -5.38 10.59
C SER A 182 1.24 -5.65 9.65
N ILE A 183 1.51 -6.46 8.62
CA ILE A 183 0.52 -7.08 7.75
C ILE A 183 0.71 -8.59 7.79
N THR A 184 -0.40 -9.31 7.94
CA THR A 184 -0.38 -10.76 8.11
C THR A 184 -1.37 -11.41 7.16
N ASN A 185 -0.87 -12.35 6.36
CA ASN A 185 -1.65 -13.09 5.36
C ASN A 185 -2.49 -12.17 4.48
N PHE A 186 -1.92 -11.02 4.09
CA PHE A 186 -2.63 -10.02 3.32
C PHE A 186 -2.63 -10.43 1.85
N LEU A 187 -3.73 -11.05 1.45
CA LEU A 187 -3.98 -11.49 0.08
C LEU A 187 -4.57 -10.34 -0.74
N THR A 188 -3.98 -10.06 -1.88
CA THR A 188 -4.59 -9.23 -2.92
C THR A 188 -4.83 -10.08 -4.16
N GLU A 189 -6.07 -10.13 -4.61
CA GLU A 189 -6.48 -10.84 -5.82
C GLU A 189 -6.75 -9.84 -6.93
N TYR A 190 -6.18 -10.10 -8.09
CA TYR A 190 -6.32 -9.26 -9.28
C TYR A 190 -7.07 -10.03 -10.37
N THR A 191 -8.06 -9.39 -10.99
CA THR A 191 -8.62 -9.84 -12.26
C THR A 191 -8.34 -8.77 -13.31
N PHE A 192 -7.69 -9.15 -14.39
CA PHE A 192 -7.36 -8.25 -15.49
C PHE A 192 -8.48 -8.20 -16.53
N ALA A 193 -8.45 -7.16 -17.38
CA ALA A 193 -9.43 -6.99 -18.46
C ALA A 193 -9.41 -8.13 -19.50
N SER A 194 -8.35 -8.91 -19.56
CA SER A 194 -8.24 -10.14 -20.37
C SER A 194 -8.95 -11.35 -19.74
N GLY A 195 -9.38 -11.25 -18.48
CA GLY A 195 -9.88 -12.37 -17.68
C GLY A 195 -8.78 -13.17 -16.97
N ALA A 196 -7.50 -12.85 -17.18
CA ALA A 196 -6.41 -13.43 -16.42
C ALA A 196 -6.48 -13.01 -14.96
N THR A 197 -5.95 -13.86 -14.06
CA THR A 197 -5.90 -13.57 -12.62
C THR A 197 -4.48 -13.61 -12.09
N ALA A 198 -4.22 -12.88 -11.01
CA ALA A 198 -3.01 -12.97 -10.22
C ALA A 198 -3.33 -12.81 -8.74
N THR A 199 -2.45 -13.32 -7.88
CA THR A 199 -2.53 -13.14 -6.43
C THR A 199 -1.22 -12.61 -5.88
N HIS A 200 -1.31 -11.82 -4.84
CA HIS A 200 -0.17 -11.30 -4.08
C HIS A 200 -0.44 -11.49 -2.59
N VAL A 201 0.31 -12.36 -1.93
CA VAL A 201 0.24 -12.60 -0.49
C VAL A 201 1.41 -11.91 0.18
N ARG A 202 1.15 -11.13 1.22
CA ARG A 202 2.16 -10.37 1.98
C ARG A 202 2.11 -10.71 3.46
N ASN A 203 3.29 -10.86 4.04
CA ASN A 203 3.52 -10.95 5.49
C ASN A 203 4.71 -10.05 5.80
N TRP A 204 4.46 -8.85 6.28
CA TRP A 204 5.47 -7.83 6.50
C TRP A 204 5.36 -7.22 7.88
N THR A 205 6.50 -6.80 8.42
CA THR A 205 6.60 -5.92 9.57
C THR A 205 7.41 -4.69 9.19
N GLY A 206 6.98 -3.54 9.68
CA GLY A 206 7.70 -2.27 9.61
C GLY A 206 7.83 -1.70 11.00
N HIS A 207 8.99 -1.19 11.33
CA HIS A 207 9.27 -0.46 12.57
C HIS A 207 9.81 0.92 12.19
N PHE A 208 9.27 1.95 12.81
CA PHE A 208 9.66 3.34 12.60
C PHE A 208 10.16 3.95 13.90
N ASP A 209 11.35 4.53 13.86
CA ASP A 209 11.92 5.35 14.90
C ASP A 209 11.86 6.82 14.47
N ALA A 210 11.24 7.67 15.26
CA ALA A 210 11.22 9.11 15.01
C ALA A 210 12.63 9.69 15.18
N GLU A 211 13.06 10.56 14.26
CA GLU A 211 14.35 11.24 14.34
C GLU A 211 14.44 12.15 15.58
N VAL A 212 13.34 12.74 15.98
CA VAL A 212 13.20 13.55 17.19
C VAL A 212 12.29 12.81 18.18
N PRO A 213 12.78 12.34 19.34
CA PRO A 213 11.94 11.71 20.34
C PRO A 213 10.75 12.59 20.76
N GLY A 214 9.57 11.99 20.95
CA GLY A 214 8.36 12.69 21.30
C GLY A 214 7.64 13.37 20.13
N SER A 215 8.09 13.18 18.89
CA SER A 215 7.55 13.87 17.73
C SER A 215 6.41 13.14 17.02
N ILE A 216 6.13 11.88 17.36
CA ILE A 216 4.95 11.18 16.86
C ILE A 216 3.74 11.70 17.62
N VAL A 217 2.88 12.40 16.91
CA VAL A 217 1.64 12.99 17.46
C VAL A 217 0.47 12.43 16.66
N LEU A 218 -0.50 11.85 17.36
CA LEU A 218 -1.76 11.40 16.75
C LEU A 218 -2.42 12.56 16.03
N ASP A 219 -3.04 12.30 14.90
CA ASP A 219 -3.67 13.28 14.01
C ASP A 219 -2.71 14.24 13.28
N SER A 220 -1.44 13.97 13.34
CA SER A 220 -0.42 14.70 12.59
C SER A 220 0.25 13.80 11.55
N PRO A 221 0.78 14.35 10.47
CA PRO A 221 1.63 13.58 9.57
C PRO A 221 2.79 12.95 10.34
N LEU A 222 3.20 11.76 9.92
CA LEU A 222 4.37 11.09 10.50
C LEU A 222 5.60 12.02 10.39
N PRO A 223 6.39 12.21 11.47
CA PRO A 223 7.58 13.05 11.43
C PRO A 223 8.68 12.41 10.59
N SER A 224 9.78 13.12 10.37
CA SER A 224 11.02 12.54 9.85
C SER A 224 11.53 11.44 10.77
N GLY A 225 12.09 10.36 10.19
CA GLY A 225 12.57 9.22 10.96
C GLY A 225 13.06 8.06 10.10
N TYR A 226 13.24 6.92 10.72
CA TYR A 226 13.89 5.77 10.12
C TYR A 226 12.98 4.55 10.13
N TRP A 227 12.73 3.97 8.95
CA TRP A 227 11.99 2.75 8.78
C TRP A 227 12.90 1.53 8.64
N SER A 228 12.52 0.45 9.30
CA SER A 228 13.05 -0.89 9.08
C SER A 228 11.93 -1.82 8.66
N PHE A 229 12.10 -2.54 7.57
CA PHE A 229 11.13 -3.50 7.04
C PHE A 229 11.71 -4.91 6.99
N ALA A 230 10.88 -5.89 7.33
CA ALA A 230 11.18 -7.30 7.13
C ALA A 230 9.91 -8.05 6.75
N GLY A 231 10.03 -9.04 5.89
CA GLY A 231 8.85 -9.85 5.54
C GLY A 231 8.99 -10.67 4.28
N SER A 232 7.88 -11.28 3.89
CA SER A 232 7.78 -12.10 2.70
C SER A 232 6.61 -11.66 1.82
N SER A 233 6.81 -11.79 0.52
CA SER A 233 5.77 -11.64 -0.49
C SER A 233 5.77 -12.84 -1.41
N THR A 234 4.58 -13.28 -1.83
CA THR A 234 4.42 -14.33 -2.83
C THR A 234 3.48 -13.85 -3.93
N TRP A 235 3.98 -13.84 -5.14
CA TRP A 235 3.20 -13.52 -6.33
C TRP A 235 2.91 -14.79 -7.13
N THR A 236 1.65 -14.96 -7.56
CA THR A 236 1.25 -16.04 -8.45
C THR A 236 0.45 -15.48 -9.62
N LYS A 237 0.82 -15.85 -10.85
CA LYS A 237 0.08 -15.53 -12.08
C LYS A 237 0.09 -16.75 -12.98
N GLY A 238 -1.07 -17.36 -13.22
CA GLY A 238 -1.19 -18.64 -13.91
C GLY A 238 -0.41 -19.75 -13.17
N ALA A 239 0.47 -20.45 -13.85
CA ALA A 239 1.30 -21.51 -13.27
C ALA A 239 2.62 -20.99 -12.63
N ARG A 240 2.85 -19.68 -12.61
CA ARG A 240 4.10 -19.09 -12.15
C ARG A 240 3.97 -18.52 -10.76
N THR A 241 4.95 -18.80 -9.91
CA THR A 241 5.03 -18.28 -8.54
C THR A 241 6.43 -17.72 -8.28
N TRP A 242 6.48 -16.57 -7.65
CA TRP A 242 7.70 -15.91 -7.16
C TRP A 242 7.57 -15.68 -5.66
N GLY A 243 8.59 -16.12 -4.92
CA GLY A 243 8.76 -15.77 -3.51
C GLY A 243 9.78 -14.65 -3.38
N VAL A 244 9.51 -13.68 -2.54
CA VAL A 244 10.44 -12.57 -2.21
C VAL A 244 10.53 -12.45 -0.71
N GLN A 245 11.74 -12.53 -0.17
CA GLN A 245 12.04 -12.13 1.20
C GLN A 245 12.66 -10.75 1.15
N THR A 246 12.13 -9.83 1.95
CA THR A 246 12.60 -8.44 2.03
C THR A 246 13.18 -8.19 3.40
N THR A 247 14.33 -7.54 3.46
CA THR A 247 14.97 -7.12 4.71
C THR A 247 15.63 -5.76 4.52
N THR A 248 15.46 -4.87 5.47
CA THR A 248 16.22 -3.62 5.53
C THR A 248 17.64 -3.92 6.01
N THR A 249 18.63 -3.55 5.20
CA THR A 249 20.05 -3.68 5.54
C THR A 249 20.64 -2.37 6.06
N THR A 250 20.05 -1.25 5.64
CA THR A 250 20.31 0.09 6.19
C THR A 250 18.97 0.79 6.34
N ALA A 251 18.66 1.29 7.52
CA ALA A 251 17.38 1.93 7.83
C ALA A 251 17.02 3.00 6.78
N LEU A 252 15.76 3.01 6.36
CA LEU A 252 15.27 3.91 5.32
C LEU A 252 14.89 5.25 5.95
N HIS A 253 15.61 6.31 5.63
CA HIS A 253 15.25 7.64 6.12
C HIS A 253 14.05 8.19 5.40
N TYR A 254 12.92 8.29 6.13
CA TYR A 254 11.67 8.88 5.67
C TYR A 254 11.68 10.40 5.90
N ASP A 255 11.26 11.15 4.87
CA ASP A 255 11.09 12.60 4.96
C ASP A 255 9.67 12.97 4.53
N PRO A 256 8.83 13.50 5.44
CA PRO A 256 7.47 13.94 5.12
C PRO A 256 7.40 15.08 4.07
N ALA A 257 8.51 15.80 3.84
CA ALA A 257 8.61 16.81 2.78
C ALA A 257 8.73 16.20 1.39
N CYS A 258 8.99 14.89 1.27
CA CYS A 258 8.99 14.18 0.00
C CYS A 258 7.59 14.12 -0.59
N SER A 259 7.36 14.82 -1.69
CA SER A 259 6.08 14.83 -2.41
C SER A 259 5.93 13.71 -3.44
N VAL A 260 6.99 12.92 -3.65
CA VAL A 260 7.06 11.84 -4.66
C VAL A 260 7.41 10.53 -3.96
N ALA A 261 6.61 9.49 -4.20
CA ALA A 261 6.89 8.13 -3.72
C ALA A 261 8.02 7.44 -4.52
N PRO A 262 8.80 6.57 -3.89
CA PRO A 262 8.84 6.31 -2.45
C PRO A 262 9.44 7.48 -1.67
N ARG A 263 8.90 7.75 -0.47
CA ARG A 263 9.26 8.92 0.35
C ARG A 263 10.49 8.69 1.23
N PHE A 264 11.48 7.96 0.67
CA PHE A 264 12.74 7.69 1.34
C PHE A 264 13.87 8.47 0.69
N THR A 265 14.69 9.12 1.50
CA THR A 265 15.83 9.94 1.04
C THR A 265 17.12 9.17 1.05
N SER A 266 17.22 8.08 1.83
CA SER A 266 18.39 7.19 1.91
C SER A 266 18.00 5.86 2.52
N GLY A 267 18.93 4.90 2.53
CA GLY A 267 18.77 3.57 3.10
C GLY A 267 18.79 2.47 2.06
N GLN A 268 18.67 1.23 2.51
CA GLN A 268 18.83 0.08 1.63
C GLN A 268 17.91 -1.08 2.01
N LEU A 269 17.28 -1.70 1.00
CA LEU A 269 16.56 -2.98 1.10
C LEU A 269 17.34 -4.06 0.35
N MET A 270 17.36 -5.26 0.91
CA MET A 270 17.79 -6.48 0.25
C MET A 270 16.59 -7.38 0.00
N LEU A 271 16.44 -7.83 -1.23
CA LEU A 271 15.45 -8.79 -1.67
C LEU A 271 16.13 -10.12 -1.97
N THR A 272 15.63 -11.20 -1.38
CA THR A 272 15.99 -12.57 -1.79
C THR A 272 14.82 -13.12 -2.59
N VAL A 273 15.00 -13.20 -3.89
CA VAL A 273 13.98 -13.66 -4.85
C VAL A 273 14.15 -15.12 -5.12
N THR A 274 13.10 -15.91 -4.91
CA THR A 274 13.07 -17.35 -5.18
C THR A 274 12.10 -17.65 -6.31
N ARG A 275 12.58 -18.34 -7.35
CA ARG A 275 11.77 -18.81 -8.48
C ARG A 275 12.29 -20.18 -8.95
N ASN A 276 11.42 -21.19 -9.05
CA ASN A 276 11.75 -22.53 -9.51
C ASN A 276 13.01 -23.14 -8.83
N GLY A 277 13.25 -22.81 -7.56
CA GLY A 277 14.44 -23.23 -6.81
C GLY A 277 15.70 -22.38 -7.04
N HIS A 278 15.69 -21.44 -7.97
CA HIS A 278 16.77 -20.46 -8.14
C HIS A 278 16.59 -19.30 -7.17
N ILE A 279 17.69 -18.85 -6.57
CA ILE A 279 17.73 -17.75 -5.61
C ILE A 279 18.60 -16.64 -6.19
N VAL A 280 18.05 -15.41 -6.21
CA VAL A 280 18.77 -14.21 -6.66
C VAL A 280 18.60 -13.12 -5.61
N ASN A 281 19.69 -12.47 -5.20
CA ASN A 281 19.63 -11.30 -4.34
C ASN A 281 19.57 -10.04 -5.20
N VAL A 282 18.68 -9.13 -4.83
CA VAL A 282 18.54 -7.81 -5.44
C VAL A 282 18.63 -6.77 -4.34
N THR A 283 19.44 -5.75 -4.54
CA THR A 283 19.59 -4.63 -3.61
C THR A 283 18.92 -3.39 -4.19
N ILE A 284 18.15 -2.68 -3.35
CA ILE A 284 17.52 -1.40 -3.67
C ILE A 284 18.17 -0.35 -2.77
N ASP A 285 18.90 0.59 -3.37
CA ASP A 285 19.55 1.70 -2.67
C ASP A 285 18.73 2.97 -2.91
N PHE A 286 18.15 3.55 -1.86
CA PHE A 286 17.44 4.83 -1.93
C PHE A 286 18.45 5.98 -1.91
N THR A 287 18.30 6.92 -2.85
CA THR A 287 19.27 8.01 -3.07
C THR A 287 18.63 9.41 -3.02
N GLY A 288 17.32 9.48 -2.81
CA GLY A 288 16.55 10.72 -2.72
C GLY A 288 15.05 10.45 -2.87
N CYS A 289 14.23 11.47 -2.65
CA CYS A 289 12.78 11.40 -2.81
C CYS A 289 12.39 10.86 -4.19
N GLY A 290 11.70 9.72 -4.23
CA GLY A 290 11.28 9.07 -5.46
C GLY A 290 12.43 8.48 -6.29
N GLN A 291 13.64 8.37 -5.72
CA GLN A 291 14.83 7.92 -6.42
C GLN A 291 15.47 6.73 -5.73
N TYR A 292 15.76 5.70 -6.51
CA TYR A 292 16.51 4.54 -6.04
C TYR A 292 17.26 3.89 -7.20
N THR A 293 18.26 3.09 -6.88
CA THR A 293 19.00 2.25 -7.82
C THR A 293 18.82 0.78 -7.47
N VAL A 294 18.79 -0.07 -8.48
CA VAL A 294 18.62 -1.52 -8.34
C VAL A 294 19.91 -2.21 -8.75
N THR A 295 20.46 -3.00 -7.85
CA THR A 295 21.67 -3.79 -8.11
C THR A 295 21.34 -5.28 -7.96
N ARG A 296 21.78 -6.10 -8.91
CA ARG A 296 21.73 -7.56 -8.85
C ARG A 296 23.12 -8.14 -9.13
N PRO A 297 23.49 -9.30 -8.58
CA PRO A 297 24.70 -10.00 -8.98
C PRO A 297 24.63 -10.29 -10.50
N ILE A 298 25.71 -10.01 -11.19
CA ILE A 298 25.86 -10.47 -12.58
C ILE A 298 26.10 -11.98 -12.49
N PRO A 299 25.34 -12.82 -13.22
CA PRO A 299 25.66 -14.24 -13.28
C PRO A 299 27.11 -14.40 -13.73
N THR A 300 27.91 -15.06 -12.91
CA THR A 300 29.26 -15.49 -13.34
C THR A 300 29.05 -16.60 -14.36
N ALA A 301 29.49 -16.36 -15.60
CA ALA A 301 29.42 -17.28 -16.73
C ALA A 301 30.20 -18.58 -16.43
#